data_ff2c071ac12a50c4590aeb5e2075ebe6
#
_entry.id   ff2c071ac12a50c4590aeb5e2075ebe6
#
_cell.length_a   1.000
_cell.length_b   1.000
_cell.length_c   1.000
_cell.angle_alpha   90.00
_cell.angle_beta   90.00
_cell.angle_gamma   90.00
#
_symmetry.space_group_name_H-M   'P 1'
#
loop_
_entity.id
_entity.type
_entity.pdbx_description
1 polymer ?
#
loop_
_entity_poly.entity_id
_entity_poly.type
_entity_poly.pdbx_seq_one_letter_code
_entity_poly.pdbx_strand_id
1 'polypeptide(L)'
;VKLDLVEKLDISLWSGSKENTINAKAIEYLPQIRQLLLAGKNKEAQDLMYAHFKCAGKGTNRGEGANAPYGSFQTLGYLNINSNYKRGLILNDALAYTHFTKHGIKYTREYFVSHSHDVIVIKLSSSKKNQLAFSLNLARPEHYKTYIQEKNLYMEGAMNNGYGEDGIKYLTKVQVITDGNVTPE
;
A
#
# COMPACT_ATOMS: atom_id res chain seq x y z
N VAL A 1 4.19 22.58 18.51
CA VAL A 1 2.81 22.08 18.59
C VAL A 1 2.75 20.74 17.87
N LYS A 2 2.62 19.65 18.62
CA LYS A 2 2.48 18.32 18.02
C LYS A 2 1.10 18.26 17.36
N LEU A 3 1.06 18.16 16.05
CA LEU A 3 -0.15 17.98 15.26
C LEU A 3 -0.17 16.52 14.81
N ASP A 4 -1.09 15.73 15.35
CA ASP A 4 -1.19 14.31 15.01
C ASP A 4 -2.40 14.07 14.10
N LEU A 5 -2.25 13.71 12.85
CA LEU A 5 -3.28 13.25 11.93
C LEU A 5 -2.86 11.91 11.34
N VAL A 6 -3.76 10.93 11.37
CA VAL A 6 -3.54 9.66 10.66
C VAL A 6 -4.21 9.79 9.30
N GLU A 7 -3.44 10.02 8.26
CA GLU A 7 -3.88 9.84 6.88
C GLU A 7 -3.28 8.56 6.32
N LYS A 8 -4.17 7.65 5.94
CA LYS A 8 -3.78 6.40 5.34
C LYS A 8 -3.46 6.63 3.87
N LEU A 9 -2.17 6.62 3.52
CA LEU A 9 -1.73 6.57 2.14
C LEU A 9 -1.85 5.12 1.66
N ASP A 10 -2.94 4.81 0.97
CA ASP A 10 -3.15 3.50 0.36
C ASP A 10 -2.33 3.39 -0.94
N ILE A 11 -1.03 3.20 -0.80
CA ILE A 11 -0.20 2.68 -1.89
C ILE A 11 -0.13 1.18 -1.70
N SER A 12 -0.58 0.45 -2.72
CA SER A 12 -0.66 -1.00 -2.68
C SER A 12 0.70 -1.64 -2.88
N LEU A 13 1.08 -2.50 -1.97
CA LEU A 13 2.20 -3.42 -2.11
C LEU A 13 1.69 -4.86 -2.13
N TRP A 14 2.41 -5.72 -2.84
CA TRP A 14 2.15 -7.15 -2.84
C TRP A 14 3.29 -7.88 -2.17
N SER A 15 2.98 -8.70 -1.16
CA SER A 15 3.93 -9.66 -0.59
C SER A 15 4.03 -10.90 -1.48
N GLY A 16 4.83 -11.87 -1.07
CA GLY A 16 5.01 -13.12 -1.77
C GLY A 16 6.16 -13.11 -2.79
N SER A 17 6.23 -14.15 -3.57
CA SER A 17 7.26 -14.37 -4.57
C SER A 17 6.65 -14.75 -5.92
N LYS A 18 7.46 -14.67 -6.98
CA LYS A 18 7.06 -15.15 -8.29
C LYS A 18 7.07 -16.68 -8.27
N GLU A 19 5.88 -17.27 -8.32
CA GLU A 19 5.67 -18.71 -8.35
C GLU A 19 5.38 -19.22 -9.77
N ASN A 20 5.90 -20.40 -10.08
CA ASN A 20 5.43 -21.12 -11.26
C ASN A 20 4.15 -21.88 -10.90
N THR A 21 3.02 -21.31 -11.27
CA THR A 21 1.69 -21.89 -10.99
C THR A 21 1.15 -22.75 -12.12
N ILE A 22 1.95 -23.03 -13.15
CA ILE A 22 1.54 -23.85 -14.29
C ILE A 22 1.44 -25.31 -13.84
N ASN A 23 0.24 -25.89 -13.92
CA ASN A 23 0.03 -27.32 -13.73
C ASN A 23 0.19 -28.05 -15.07
N ALA A 24 1.41 -28.44 -15.39
CA ALA A 24 1.71 -29.13 -16.65
C ALA A 24 0.95 -30.44 -16.82
N LYS A 25 0.54 -31.09 -15.72
CA LYS A 25 -0.22 -32.35 -15.78
C LYS A 25 -1.71 -32.16 -16.10
N ALA A 26 -2.24 -30.95 -16.02
CA ALA A 26 -3.66 -30.69 -16.29
C ALA A 26 -4.07 -31.14 -17.70
N ILE A 27 -3.20 -30.94 -18.69
CA ILE A 27 -3.47 -31.32 -20.09
C ILE A 27 -3.76 -32.84 -20.27
N GLU A 28 -3.19 -33.69 -19.43
CA GLU A 28 -3.34 -35.13 -19.51
C GLU A 28 -4.80 -35.59 -19.25
N TYR A 29 -5.56 -34.80 -18.47
CA TYR A 29 -6.96 -35.09 -18.13
C TYR A 29 -7.96 -34.50 -19.13
N LEU A 30 -7.54 -33.64 -20.04
CA LEU A 30 -8.44 -32.98 -20.98
C LEU A 30 -9.22 -33.98 -21.89
N PRO A 31 -8.62 -35.05 -22.45
CA PRO A 31 -9.35 -36.01 -23.24
C PRO A 31 -10.47 -36.69 -22.46
N GLN A 32 -10.20 -37.09 -21.21
CA GLN A 32 -11.18 -37.75 -20.35
C GLN A 32 -12.34 -36.83 -19.99
N ILE A 33 -12.04 -35.55 -19.66
CA ILE A 33 -13.08 -34.56 -19.38
C ILE A 33 -13.99 -34.36 -20.59
N ARG A 34 -13.42 -34.28 -21.81
CA ARG A 34 -14.21 -34.19 -23.06
C ARG A 34 -15.11 -35.38 -23.27
N GLN A 35 -14.61 -36.59 -23.03
CA GLN A 35 -15.42 -37.81 -23.16
C GLN A 35 -16.59 -37.81 -22.18
N LEU A 36 -16.37 -37.42 -20.93
CA LEU A 36 -17.41 -37.34 -19.91
C LEU A 36 -18.48 -36.31 -20.28
N LEU A 37 -18.09 -35.13 -20.80
CA LEU A 37 -19.01 -34.11 -21.25
C LEU A 37 -19.86 -34.61 -22.45
N LEU A 38 -19.23 -35.26 -23.43
CA LEU A 38 -19.94 -35.80 -24.60
C LEU A 38 -20.89 -36.94 -24.20
N ALA A 39 -20.59 -37.67 -23.13
CA ALA A 39 -21.46 -38.74 -22.56
C ALA A 39 -22.55 -38.16 -21.63
N GLY A 40 -22.68 -36.85 -21.48
CA GLY A 40 -23.66 -36.22 -20.59
C GLY A 40 -23.33 -36.34 -19.10
N LYS A 41 -22.14 -36.84 -18.75
CA LYS A 41 -21.68 -37.05 -17.38
C LYS A 41 -21.07 -35.78 -16.79
N ASN A 42 -21.84 -34.68 -16.76
CA ASN A 42 -21.38 -33.37 -16.41
C ASN A 42 -20.78 -33.26 -14.99
N LYS A 43 -21.37 -33.99 -14.03
CA LYS A 43 -20.88 -34.00 -12.63
C LYS A 43 -19.48 -34.61 -12.54
N GLU A 44 -19.27 -35.76 -13.18
CA GLU A 44 -17.98 -36.46 -13.18
C GLU A 44 -16.91 -35.61 -13.90
N ALA A 45 -17.27 -34.94 -15.01
CA ALA A 45 -16.39 -34.04 -15.72
C ALA A 45 -15.97 -32.83 -14.84
N GLN A 46 -16.92 -32.24 -14.11
CA GLN A 46 -16.68 -31.13 -13.21
C GLN A 46 -15.77 -31.53 -12.04
N ASP A 47 -16.01 -32.68 -11.43
CA ASP A 47 -15.19 -33.18 -10.33
C ASP A 47 -13.73 -33.41 -10.79
N LEU A 48 -13.56 -33.96 -12.01
CA LEU A 48 -12.25 -34.16 -12.61
C LEU A 48 -11.54 -32.81 -12.93
N MET A 49 -12.30 -31.83 -13.40
CA MET A 49 -11.79 -30.47 -13.59
C MET A 49 -11.30 -29.86 -12.27
N TYR A 50 -12.10 -29.90 -11.22
CA TYR A 50 -11.73 -29.35 -9.91
C TYR A 50 -10.53 -30.07 -9.28
N ALA A 51 -10.36 -31.35 -9.56
CA ALA A 51 -9.22 -32.11 -9.07
C ALA A 51 -7.92 -31.74 -9.78
N HIS A 52 -7.95 -31.49 -11.09
CA HIS A 52 -6.73 -31.45 -11.93
C HIS A 52 -6.50 -30.11 -12.66
N PHE A 53 -7.56 -29.35 -12.99
CA PHE A 53 -7.45 -28.05 -13.66
C PHE A 53 -7.35 -26.91 -12.63
N LYS A 54 -6.39 -27.02 -11.75
CA LYS A 54 -6.04 -25.99 -10.76
C LYS A 54 -4.57 -25.63 -10.90
N CYS A 55 -4.23 -24.42 -10.49
CA CYS A 55 -2.84 -23.98 -10.45
C CYS A 55 -1.99 -24.92 -9.58
N ALA A 56 -0.76 -25.15 -9.99
CA ALA A 56 0.25 -25.76 -9.15
C ALA A 56 0.72 -24.75 -8.09
N GLY A 57 1.37 -25.22 -7.02
CA GLY A 57 1.89 -24.38 -5.96
C GLY A 57 1.11 -24.52 -4.64
N LYS A 58 1.59 -23.86 -3.62
CA LYS A 58 1.05 -23.99 -2.25
C LYS A 58 -0.30 -23.28 -2.04
N GLY A 59 -0.71 -22.41 -2.96
CA GLY A 59 -1.94 -21.65 -2.85
C GLY A 59 -1.90 -20.60 -1.72
N THR A 60 -3.07 -20.00 -1.47
CA THR A 60 -3.24 -19.10 -0.33
C THR A 60 -3.44 -19.92 0.92
N ASN A 61 -2.43 -20.10 1.75
CA ASN A 61 -2.63 -20.63 3.09
C ASN A 61 -3.53 -19.66 3.86
N ARG A 62 -4.78 -20.03 4.08
CA ARG A 62 -5.74 -19.22 4.83
C ARG A 62 -5.18 -18.97 6.24
N GLY A 63 -4.90 -17.72 6.57
CA GLY A 63 -4.41 -17.32 7.88
C GLY A 63 -2.93 -16.88 7.95
N GLU A 64 -2.11 -17.17 6.95
CA GLU A 64 -0.71 -16.71 6.93
C GLU A 64 -0.53 -15.28 6.36
N GLY A 65 -1.57 -14.73 5.70
CA GLY A 65 -1.61 -13.35 5.24
C GLY A 65 -0.37 -12.93 4.45
N ALA A 66 0.32 -11.93 4.96
CA ALA A 66 1.53 -11.36 4.36
C ALA A 66 2.73 -12.32 4.29
N ASN A 67 2.72 -13.39 5.08
CA ASN A 67 3.81 -14.38 5.16
C ASN A 67 3.60 -15.56 4.20
N ALA A 68 2.48 -15.61 3.49
CA ALA A 68 2.25 -16.65 2.50
C ALA A 68 3.12 -16.46 1.25
N PRO A 69 3.59 -17.55 0.61
CA PRO A 69 4.29 -17.46 -0.68
C PRO A 69 3.44 -16.82 -1.76
N TYR A 70 2.13 -16.98 -1.67
CA TYR A 70 1.16 -16.35 -2.57
C TYR A 70 0.99 -14.88 -2.20
N GLY A 71 1.09 -13.98 -3.20
CA GLY A 71 1.02 -12.55 -2.98
C GLY A 71 -0.27 -12.13 -2.27
N SER A 72 -0.15 -11.36 -1.21
CA SER A 72 -1.25 -10.68 -0.56
C SER A 72 -1.05 -9.17 -0.60
N PHE A 73 -2.17 -8.47 -0.70
CA PHE A 73 -2.21 -7.02 -0.74
C PHE A 73 -1.83 -6.44 0.63
N GLN A 74 -0.98 -5.41 0.62
CA GLN A 74 -0.58 -4.67 1.82
C GLN A 74 -0.53 -3.17 1.55
N THR A 75 -0.78 -2.38 2.58
CA THR A 75 -0.55 -0.93 2.53
C THR A 75 0.94 -0.63 2.68
N LEU A 76 1.46 0.33 1.92
CA LEU A 76 2.85 0.79 2.03
C LEU A 76 3.18 1.30 3.44
N GLY A 77 2.24 2.00 4.08
CA GLY A 77 2.42 2.55 5.41
C GLY A 77 1.45 3.68 5.72
N TYR A 78 1.75 4.38 6.80
CA TYR A 78 0.95 5.50 7.30
C TYR A 78 1.82 6.75 7.42
N LEU A 79 1.31 7.88 6.93
CA LEU A 79 1.80 9.21 7.28
C LEU A 79 0.83 9.82 8.30
N ASN A 80 1.32 10.09 9.49
CA ASN A 80 0.48 10.55 10.60
C ASN A 80 0.62 12.06 10.82
N ILE A 81 -0.48 12.80 10.79
CA ILE A 81 -0.59 14.23 11.08
C ILE A 81 -1.92 14.49 11.81
N ASN A 82 -1.98 14.81 13.12
CA ASN A 82 -3.22 14.82 13.94
C ASN A 82 -3.85 16.20 14.19
N SER A 83 -5.21 16.32 14.12
CA SER A 83 -6.01 17.48 14.60
C SER A 83 -7.53 17.26 14.54
N ASN A 84 -8.33 18.07 15.28
CA ASN A 84 -9.77 18.19 15.05
C ASN A 84 -10.04 19.06 13.81
N TYR A 85 -10.80 18.57 12.80
CA TYR A 85 -10.80 19.16 11.47
C TYR A 85 -12.11 19.01 10.69
N LYS A 86 -12.28 19.85 9.67
CA LYS A 86 -13.19 19.62 8.54
C LYS A 86 -12.37 19.18 7.33
N ARG A 87 -12.81 18.13 6.64
CA ARG A 87 -12.19 17.64 5.41
C ARG A 87 -13.19 17.57 4.27
N GLY A 88 -12.70 17.66 3.05
CA GLY A 88 -13.49 17.51 1.85
C GLY A 88 -12.64 17.12 0.64
N LEU A 89 -13.31 16.77 -0.44
CA LEU A 89 -12.71 16.46 -1.73
C LEU A 89 -13.40 17.28 -2.81
N ILE A 90 -12.61 18.02 -3.57
CA ILE A 90 -13.07 18.76 -4.76
C ILE A 90 -12.79 17.87 -5.97
N LEU A 91 -13.83 17.19 -6.47
CA LEU A 91 -13.67 16.18 -7.51
C LEU A 91 -13.14 16.74 -8.83
N ASN A 92 -13.58 17.94 -9.23
CA ASN A 92 -13.14 18.57 -10.47
C ASN A 92 -11.64 18.87 -10.51
N ASP A 93 -11.05 19.15 -9.34
CA ASP A 93 -9.64 19.52 -9.21
C ASP A 93 -8.79 18.36 -8.69
N ALA A 94 -9.41 17.21 -8.39
CA ALA A 94 -8.78 16.08 -7.70
C ALA A 94 -8.01 16.49 -6.44
N LEU A 95 -8.54 17.49 -5.70
CA LEU A 95 -7.92 18.11 -4.55
C LEU A 95 -8.66 17.72 -3.27
N ALA A 96 -7.98 17.01 -2.38
CA ALA A 96 -8.45 16.81 -1.01
C ALA A 96 -7.95 17.93 -0.12
N TYR A 97 -8.76 18.34 0.86
CA TYR A 97 -8.37 19.38 1.80
C TYR A 97 -8.80 19.09 3.23
N THR A 98 -8.07 19.68 4.16
CA THR A 98 -8.40 19.69 5.59
C THR A 98 -8.24 21.11 6.15
N HIS A 99 -9.26 21.60 6.83
CA HIS A 99 -9.24 22.89 7.52
C HIS A 99 -9.50 22.68 9.01
N PHE A 100 -8.73 23.33 9.85
CA PHE A 100 -8.97 23.36 11.29
C PHE A 100 -8.50 24.70 11.89
N THR A 101 -9.01 24.99 13.09
CA THR A 101 -8.60 26.19 13.84
C THR A 101 -8.06 25.73 15.20
N LYS A 102 -6.90 26.24 15.57
CA LYS A 102 -6.27 26.01 16.87
C LYS A 102 -5.73 27.33 17.41
N HIS A 103 -6.09 27.68 18.65
CA HIS A 103 -5.71 28.94 19.29
C HIS A 103 -5.99 30.18 18.42
N GLY A 104 -7.13 30.20 17.71
CA GLY A 104 -7.54 31.30 16.83
C GLY A 104 -6.77 31.39 15.50
N ILE A 105 -5.88 30.44 15.21
CA ILE A 105 -5.13 30.36 13.95
C ILE A 105 -5.77 29.31 13.05
N LYS A 106 -6.09 29.70 11.83
CA LYS A 106 -6.62 28.77 10.82
C LYS A 106 -5.45 28.05 10.13
N TYR A 107 -5.58 26.76 10.00
CA TYR A 107 -4.63 25.89 9.28
C TYR A 107 -5.34 25.23 8.11
N THR A 108 -4.64 25.13 7.00
CA THR A 108 -5.12 24.47 5.78
C THR A 108 -4.10 23.44 5.36
N ARG A 109 -4.58 22.28 4.95
CA ARG A 109 -3.81 21.24 4.29
C ARG A 109 -4.50 20.91 2.98
N GLU A 110 -3.73 20.82 1.92
CA GLU A 110 -4.17 20.46 0.58
C GLU A 110 -3.36 19.26 0.11
N TYR A 111 -4.03 18.28 -0.49
CA TYR A 111 -3.43 17.03 -0.92
C TYR A 111 -3.81 16.78 -2.36
N PHE A 112 -2.85 16.48 -3.20
CA PHE A 112 -3.10 16.05 -4.57
C PHE A 112 -1.97 15.15 -5.08
N VAL A 113 -2.27 14.36 -6.10
CA VAL A 113 -1.30 13.56 -6.83
C VAL A 113 -0.94 14.30 -8.11
N SER A 114 0.35 14.56 -8.30
CA SER A 114 0.85 15.17 -9.53
C SER A 114 1.07 14.09 -10.57
N HIS A 115 0.19 14.02 -11.57
CA HIS A 115 0.31 13.05 -12.66
C HIS A 115 1.59 13.22 -13.49
N SER A 116 2.04 14.46 -13.68
CA SER A 116 3.26 14.74 -14.47
C SER A 116 4.57 14.41 -13.76
N HIS A 117 4.54 14.27 -12.44
CA HIS A 117 5.74 14.02 -11.61
C HIS A 117 5.65 12.73 -10.80
N ASP A 118 4.52 12.02 -10.86
CA ASP A 118 4.26 10.77 -10.11
C ASP A 118 4.55 10.89 -8.61
N VAL A 119 4.16 12.03 -8.01
CA VAL A 119 4.36 12.30 -6.58
C VAL A 119 3.07 12.73 -5.90
N ILE A 120 2.96 12.41 -4.62
CA ILE A 120 1.92 12.95 -3.74
C ILE A 120 2.44 14.28 -3.17
N VAL A 121 1.67 15.35 -3.34
CA VAL A 121 1.97 16.66 -2.79
C VAL A 121 1.06 16.96 -1.62
N ILE A 122 1.65 17.37 -0.49
CA ILE A 122 0.95 17.80 0.70
C ILE A 122 1.38 19.24 0.99
N LYS A 123 0.47 20.21 0.81
CA LYS A 123 0.72 21.60 1.08
C LYS A 123 0.10 21.97 2.41
N LEU A 124 0.92 22.51 3.31
CA LEU A 124 0.52 22.96 4.63
C LEU A 124 0.63 24.49 4.71
N SER A 125 -0.41 25.13 5.26
CA SER A 125 -0.39 26.60 5.44
C SER A 125 -1.11 27.00 6.73
N SER A 126 -0.77 28.21 7.23
CA SER A 126 -1.43 28.83 8.38
C SER A 126 -1.78 30.28 8.10
N SER A 127 -2.85 30.79 8.76
CA SER A 127 -3.30 32.18 8.61
C SER A 127 -2.38 33.20 9.29
N LYS A 128 -1.39 32.75 10.07
CA LYS A 128 -0.39 33.61 10.71
C LYS A 128 1.02 33.12 10.38
N LYS A 129 1.93 34.03 10.09
CA LYS A 129 3.34 33.70 9.84
C LYS A 129 3.98 33.03 11.06
N ASN A 130 4.95 32.13 10.81
CA ASN A 130 5.74 31.45 11.83
C ASN A 130 4.93 30.64 12.85
N GLN A 131 3.74 30.17 12.45
CA GLN A 131 2.87 29.36 13.31
C GLN A 131 2.68 27.93 12.79
N LEU A 132 3.36 27.57 11.72
CA LEU A 132 3.32 26.22 11.18
C LEU A 132 4.48 25.42 11.76
N ALA A 133 4.17 24.58 12.77
CA ALA A 133 5.11 23.65 13.35
C ALA A 133 4.46 22.25 13.39
N PHE A 134 5.16 21.25 12.88
CA PHE A 134 4.70 19.86 12.83
C PHE A 134 5.89 18.91 12.83
N SER A 135 5.65 17.67 13.22
CA SER A 135 6.60 16.56 13.05
C SER A 135 6.07 15.58 12.00
N LEU A 136 6.98 14.99 11.25
CA LEU A 136 6.68 13.94 10.28
C LEU A 136 7.30 12.64 10.74
N ASN A 137 6.55 11.57 10.59
CA ASN A 137 7.01 10.24 10.86
C ASN A 137 6.41 9.29 9.80
N LEU A 138 7.19 8.34 9.36
CA LEU A 138 6.75 7.24 8.51
C LEU A 138 6.72 5.97 9.35
N ALA A 139 5.64 5.21 9.25
CA ALA A 139 5.48 3.96 9.96
C ALA A 139 4.70 2.94 9.13
N ARG A 140 4.98 1.67 9.38
CA ARG A 140 4.18 0.53 8.93
C ARG A 140 4.24 -0.58 9.98
N PRO A 141 3.40 -1.65 9.88
CA PRO A 141 3.38 -2.69 10.90
C PRO A 141 4.67 -3.48 11.08
N GLU A 142 5.42 -3.72 9.98
CA GLU A 142 6.58 -4.62 9.99
C GLU A 142 7.55 -4.38 8.82
N HIS A 143 8.74 -4.97 8.92
CA HIS A 143 9.74 -5.05 7.85
C HIS A 143 10.14 -3.69 7.25
N TYR A 144 10.44 -2.71 8.12
CA TYR A 144 10.87 -1.40 7.68
C TYR A 144 11.93 -0.81 8.60
N LYS A 145 12.69 0.12 8.08
CA LYS A 145 13.52 1.06 8.83
C LYS A 145 13.31 2.46 8.28
N THR A 146 13.42 3.46 9.14
CA THR A 146 13.36 4.87 8.77
C THR A 146 14.70 5.53 9.05
N TYR A 147 15.08 6.48 8.21
CA TYR A 147 16.28 7.28 8.41
C TYR A 147 16.14 8.64 7.73
N ILE A 148 17.01 9.57 8.13
CA ILE A 148 17.06 10.90 7.55
C ILE A 148 18.39 11.05 6.80
N GLN A 149 18.32 11.49 5.55
CA GLN A 149 19.47 11.80 4.72
C GLN A 149 19.18 13.09 3.95
N GLU A 150 20.12 14.06 3.99
CA GLU A 150 20.00 15.34 3.29
C GLU A 150 18.67 16.07 3.57
N LYS A 151 18.22 16.06 4.81
CA LYS A 151 16.94 16.62 5.27
C LYS A 151 15.68 15.96 4.69
N ASN A 152 15.81 14.82 4.03
CA ASN A 152 14.68 14.01 3.58
C ASN A 152 14.46 12.83 4.53
N LEU A 153 13.20 12.48 4.77
CA LEU A 153 12.83 11.32 5.55
C LEU A 153 12.61 10.14 4.60
N TYR A 154 13.25 9.02 4.91
CA TYR A 154 13.16 7.78 4.15
C TYR A 154 12.54 6.67 5.00
N MET A 155 11.81 5.79 4.35
CA MET A 155 11.40 4.50 4.89
C MET A 155 11.66 3.45 3.81
N GLU A 156 12.42 2.43 4.16
CA GLU A 156 12.71 1.32 3.25
C GLU A 156 12.53 -0.02 3.95
N GLY A 157 12.35 -1.04 3.16
CA GLY A 157 12.24 -2.42 3.64
C GLY A 157 12.01 -3.40 2.52
N ALA A 158 11.74 -4.64 2.91
CA ALA A 158 11.37 -5.70 1.99
C ALA A 158 10.13 -6.42 2.50
N MET A 159 9.27 -6.82 1.57
CA MET A 159 8.13 -7.67 1.88
C MET A 159 8.60 -9.11 2.13
N ASN A 160 7.87 -9.87 2.91
CA ASN A 160 8.13 -11.30 3.05
C ASN A 160 7.78 -12.04 1.74
N ASN A 161 8.67 -12.92 1.28
CA ASN A 161 8.43 -13.74 0.08
C ASN A 161 7.63 -15.02 0.37
N GLY A 162 7.31 -15.29 1.65
CA GLY A 162 6.59 -16.49 2.10
C GLY A 162 7.48 -17.72 2.32
N TYR A 163 8.80 -17.57 2.15
CA TYR A 163 9.81 -18.62 2.39
C TYR A 163 10.83 -18.21 3.46
N GLY A 164 10.60 -17.10 4.15
CA GLY A 164 11.50 -16.58 5.18
C GLY A 164 12.61 -15.67 4.65
N GLU A 165 12.52 -15.23 3.39
CA GLU A 165 13.49 -14.34 2.75
C GLU A 165 12.85 -13.03 2.32
N ASP A 166 13.64 -12.09 1.85
CA ASP A 166 13.19 -10.83 1.30
C ASP A 166 12.46 -11.04 -0.05
N GLY A 167 11.26 -10.49 -0.15
CA GLY A 167 10.49 -10.39 -1.39
C GLY A 167 10.68 -9.02 -2.07
N ILE A 168 9.57 -8.37 -2.43
CA ILE A 168 9.59 -7.05 -3.09
C ILE A 168 10.16 -6.00 -2.13
N LYS A 169 11.24 -5.34 -2.56
CA LYS A 169 11.84 -4.20 -1.85
C LYS A 169 11.09 -2.91 -2.19
N TYR A 170 10.99 -2.03 -1.22
CA TYR A 170 10.34 -0.73 -1.38
C TYR A 170 11.16 0.37 -0.72
N LEU A 171 11.00 1.58 -1.25
CA LEU A 171 11.58 2.80 -0.70
C LEU A 171 10.54 3.92 -0.77
N THR A 172 10.31 4.60 0.35
CA THR A 172 9.51 5.81 0.42
C THR A 172 10.42 6.98 0.77
N LYS A 173 10.29 8.09 0.06
CA LYS A 173 10.99 9.34 0.34
C LYS A 173 9.97 10.45 0.61
N VAL A 174 10.13 11.16 1.71
CA VAL A 174 9.41 12.41 1.98
C VAL A 174 10.41 13.56 1.94
N GLN A 175 10.18 14.49 1.03
CA GLN A 175 10.95 15.70 0.90
C GLN A 175 10.16 16.88 1.47
N VAL A 176 10.76 17.63 2.38
CA VAL A 176 10.15 18.84 2.94
C VAL A 176 10.71 20.07 2.23
N ILE A 177 9.83 20.87 1.64
CA ILE A 177 10.15 22.16 1.02
C ILE A 177 9.56 23.26 1.91
N THR A 178 10.39 24.04 2.55
CA THR A 178 9.97 25.08 3.50
C THR A 178 11.00 26.20 3.58
N ASP A 179 10.54 27.41 3.92
CA ASP A 179 11.37 28.55 4.31
C ASP A 179 11.72 28.53 5.83
N GLY A 180 11.15 27.58 6.57
CA GLY A 180 11.41 27.39 8.00
C GLY A 180 12.56 26.44 8.29
N ASN A 181 12.79 26.16 9.59
CA ASN A 181 13.81 25.24 10.04
C ASN A 181 13.31 23.79 10.02
N VAL A 182 14.13 22.88 9.52
CA VAL A 182 13.92 21.44 9.58
C VAL A 182 14.97 20.86 10.51
N THR A 183 14.53 20.25 11.60
CA THR A 183 15.40 19.56 12.57
C THR A 183 15.15 18.06 12.48
N PRO A 184 16.18 17.23 12.23
CA PRO A 184 16.09 15.79 12.42
C PRO A 184 15.92 15.46 13.91
N GLU A 185 14.99 14.56 14.23
CA GLU A 185 14.82 13.98 15.57
C GLU A 185 15.02 12.46 15.50
#